data_d51cab87bebdef0ba36a971d0c0cabff
#
_entry.id   d51cab87bebdef0ba36a971d0c0cabff
#
_cell.length_a   1.000
_cell.length_b   1.000
_cell.length_c   1.000
_cell.angle_alpha   90.00
_cell.angle_beta   90.00
_cell.angle_gamma   90.00
#
_symmetry.space_group_name_H-M   'P 1'
#
loop_
_entity.id
_entity.type
_entity.pdbx_description
1 polymer ?
#
loop_
_entity_poly.entity_id
_entity_poly.type
_entity_poly.pdbx_seq_one_letter_code
_entity_poly.pdbx_strand_id
1 'polypeptide(L)'
;MTNVRTRLSPRFLGNPAGDPALLIDLEGARRAILCDCGDLGSTSQNVLRRISDLLFSHLHIDHTIGFETYLRTLLHADRTVRIFGPPGTIDRMGHRLLGHTWNLCSELRLRFEVHDL
;
A
#
# COMPACT_ATOMS: atom_id res chain seq x y z
N MET A 1 -29.69 11.74 -11.53
CA MET A 1 -28.71 10.81 -10.93
C MET A 1 -27.63 10.55 -11.94
N THR A 2 -26.45 11.05 -11.64
CA THR A 2 -25.27 10.78 -12.44
C THR A 2 -24.73 9.41 -12.06
N ASN A 3 -24.77 8.44 -12.98
CA ASN A 3 -24.04 7.20 -12.84
C ASN A 3 -22.54 7.51 -12.94
N VAL A 4 -21.88 7.65 -11.79
CA VAL A 4 -20.42 7.75 -11.76
C VAL A 4 -19.90 6.34 -12.04
N ARG A 5 -19.45 6.12 -13.26
CA ARG A 5 -18.74 4.89 -13.60
C ARG A 5 -17.33 5.00 -13.07
N THR A 6 -16.98 4.18 -12.09
CA THR A 6 -15.60 4.04 -11.65
C THR A 6 -14.81 3.37 -12.77
N ARG A 7 -13.76 4.04 -13.23
CA ARG A 7 -12.86 3.49 -14.24
C ARG A 7 -11.61 2.96 -13.55
N LEU A 8 -11.24 1.74 -13.90
CA LEU A 8 -9.99 1.14 -13.44
C LEU A 8 -8.87 1.51 -14.39
N SER A 9 -7.79 2.06 -13.85
CA SER A 9 -6.63 2.47 -14.65
C SER A 9 -5.37 1.82 -14.06
N PRO A 10 -4.92 0.68 -14.62
CA PRO A 10 -3.72 -0.02 -14.13
C PRO A 10 -2.45 0.56 -14.73
N ARG A 11 -1.39 0.63 -13.92
CA ARG A 11 -0.03 0.94 -14.40
C ARG A 11 1.02 0.41 -13.42
N PHE A 12 2.19 0.05 -13.93
CA PHE A 12 3.34 -0.26 -13.10
C PHE A 12 3.98 1.02 -12.57
N LEU A 13 4.41 1.03 -11.30
CA LEU A 13 5.03 2.21 -10.68
C LEU A 13 6.53 2.27 -10.89
N GLY A 14 7.20 1.14 -10.89
CA GLY A 14 8.63 1.06 -11.14
C GLY A 14 8.92 0.40 -12.48
N ASN A 15 10.08 -0.24 -12.57
CA ASN A 15 10.43 -1.03 -13.74
C ASN A 15 9.55 -2.28 -13.80
N PRO A 16 8.72 -2.46 -14.84
CA PRO A 16 7.84 -3.64 -14.95
C PRO A 16 8.60 -4.97 -15.06
N ALA A 17 9.89 -4.95 -15.41
CA ALA A 17 10.74 -6.13 -15.41
C ALA A 17 11.46 -6.36 -14.08
N GLY A 18 11.31 -5.47 -13.11
CA GLY A 18 11.91 -5.55 -11.78
C GLY A 18 10.93 -6.01 -10.71
N ASP A 19 11.11 -5.53 -9.48
CA ASP A 19 10.24 -5.86 -8.36
C ASP A 19 8.84 -5.28 -8.57
N PRO A 20 7.78 -6.10 -8.55
CA PRO A 20 6.48 -5.68 -9.04
C PRO A 20 5.76 -4.71 -8.09
N ALA A 21 5.13 -3.70 -8.66
CA ALA A 21 4.21 -2.79 -7.99
C ALA A 21 3.20 -2.30 -9.03
N LEU A 22 2.03 -2.89 -9.04
CA LEU A 22 0.97 -2.55 -9.98
C LEU A 22 -0.08 -1.68 -9.28
N LEU A 23 -0.17 -0.43 -9.70
CA LEU A 23 -1.19 0.50 -9.23
C LEU A 23 -2.46 0.33 -10.05
N ILE A 24 -3.59 0.16 -9.37
CA ILE A 24 -4.91 0.22 -9.99
C ILE A 24 -5.60 1.47 -9.45
N ASP A 25 -5.61 2.52 -10.26
CA ASP A 25 -6.28 3.77 -9.89
C ASP A 25 -7.78 3.61 -10.09
N LEU A 26 -8.55 3.94 -9.06
CA LEU A 26 -10.01 3.96 -9.11
C LEU A 26 -10.43 5.38 -9.42
N GLU A 27 -10.45 5.73 -10.70
CA GLU A 27 -10.81 7.06 -11.15
C GLU A 27 -12.24 7.41 -10.71
N GLY A 28 -12.40 8.57 -10.10
CA GLY A 28 -13.67 9.05 -9.55
C GLY A 28 -13.88 8.68 -8.07
N ALA A 29 -13.12 7.74 -7.51
CA ALA A 29 -13.26 7.32 -6.12
C ALA A 29 -12.17 7.92 -5.19
N ARG A 30 -11.23 8.67 -5.73
CA ARG A 30 -10.10 9.29 -5.00
C ARG A 30 -9.27 8.30 -4.21
N ARG A 31 -9.19 7.05 -4.68
CA ARG A 31 -8.41 6.00 -4.03
C ARG A 31 -7.79 5.09 -5.09
N ALA A 32 -6.83 4.32 -4.67
CA ALA A 32 -6.15 3.36 -5.52
C ALA A 32 -5.82 2.09 -4.74
N ILE A 33 -5.67 1.01 -5.47
CA ILE A 33 -5.23 -0.28 -4.95
C ILE A 33 -3.82 -0.54 -5.49
N LEU A 34 -2.91 -0.95 -4.62
CA LEU A 34 -1.57 -1.38 -5.03
C LEU A 34 -1.46 -2.90 -4.92
N CYS A 35 -1.22 -3.55 -6.04
CA CYS A 35 -0.99 -4.99 -6.12
C CYS A 35 0.51 -5.23 -6.10
N ASP A 36 1.00 -5.82 -5.02
CA ASP A 36 2.39 -5.92 -4.62
C ASP A 36 3.06 -4.54 -4.43
N CYS A 37 4.03 -4.47 -3.58
CA CYS A 37 4.68 -3.24 -3.18
C CYS A 37 6.20 -3.41 -3.28
N GLY A 38 6.66 -3.67 -4.51
CA GLY A 38 8.08 -3.83 -4.81
C GLY A 38 8.73 -2.48 -5.10
N ASP A 39 9.16 -2.30 -6.35
CA ASP A 39 9.79 -1.05 -6.76
C ASP A 39 8.73 0.02 -7.04
N LEU A 40 8.69 1.04 -6.18
CA LEU A 40 7.79 2.17 -6.34
C LEU A 40 8.35 3.24 -7.29
N GLY A 41 9.62 3.09 -7.69
CA GLY A 41 10.27 4.02 -8.61
C GLY A 41 10.31 5.45 -8.06
N SER A 42 10.09 6.40 -8.95
CA SER A 42 10.02 7.83 -8.62
C SER A 42 8.58 8.32 -8.43
N THR A 43 7.68 7.43 -8.04
CA THR A 43 6.27 7.75 -7.82
C THR A 43 6.11 8.88 -6.81
N SER A 44 5.31 9.89 -7.16
CA SER A 44 5.10 11.04 -6.30
C SER A 44 4.37 10.67 -5.01
N GLN A 45 4.59 11.45 -3.95
CA GLN A 45 3.89 11.26 -2.69
C GLN A 45 2.38 11.41 -2.86
N ASN A 46 1.92 12.30 -3.74
CA ASN A 46 0.50 12.49 -4.00
C ASN A 46 -0.15 11.20 -4.54
N VAL A 47 0.53 10.48 -5.41
CA VAL A 47 0.04 9.19 -5.93
C VAL A 47 0.06 8.14 -4.82
N LEU A 48 1.16 8.04 -4.07
CA LEU A 48 1.25 7.06 -2.97
C LEU A 48 0.18 7.28 -1.90
N ARG A 49 -0.15 8.54 -1.61
CA ARG A 49 -1.20 8.87 -0.64
C ARG A 49 -2.60 8.45 -1.09
N ARG A 50 -2.83 8.25 -2.38
CA ARG A 50 -4.11 7.77 -2.90
C ARG A 50 -4.32 6.27 -2.64
N ILE A 51 -3.23 5.52 -2.40
CA ILE A 51 -3.31 4.09 -2.16
C ILE A 51 -3.95 3.84 -0.80
N SER A 52 -5.11 3.20 -0.81
CA SER A 52 -5.87 2.87 0.39
C SER A 52 -5.85 1.37 0.73
N ASP A 53 -5.49 0.55 -0.23
CA ASP A 53 -5.50 -0.91 -0.11
C ASP A 53 -4.26 -1.50 -0.76
N LEU A 54 -3.62 -2.44 -0.06
CA LEU A 54 -2.50 -3.22 -0.57
C LEU A 54 -2.93 -4.67 -0.72
N LEU A 55 -2.66 -5.25 -1.89
CA LEU A 55 -2.90 -6.65 -2.17
C LEU A 55 -1.55 -7.32 -2.42
N PHE A 56 -1.15 -8.24 -1.55
CA PHE A 56 0.07 -9.00 -1.75
C PHE A 56 -0.24 -10.37 -2.36
N SER A 57 0.41 -10.70 -3.47
CA SER A 57 0.36 -12.05 -4.04
C SER A 57 1.07 -13.04 -3.10
N HIS A 58 2.20 -12.63 -2.56
CA HIS A 58 2.96 -13.30 -1.51
C HIS A 58 3.93 -12.30 -0.88
N LEU A 59 4.63 -12.71 0.18
CA LEU A 59 5.43 -11.78 0.98
C LEU A 59 6.95 -11.95 0.79
N HIS A 60 7.38 -12.41 -0.38
CA HIS A 60 8.80 -12.36 -0.71
C HIS A 60 9.28 -10.93 -0.81
N ILE A 61 10.56 -10.70 -0.53
CA ILE A 61 11.11 -9.36 -0.39
C ILE A 61 10.92 -8.48 -1.62
N ASP A 62 11.01 -9.05 -2.81
CA ASP A 62 10.83 -8.34 -4.08
C ASP A 62 9.41 -7.80 -4.26
N HIS A 63 8.42 -8.37 -3.54
CA HIS A 63 7.02 -7.94 -3.57
C HIS A 63 6.65 -7.00 -2.42
N THR A 64 7.55 -6.76 -1.48
CA THR A 64 7.27 -5.97 -0.27
C THR A 64 8.30 -4.89 0.04
N ILE A 65 9.40 -4.85 -0.70
CA ILE A 65 10.55 -3.99 -0.36
C ILE A 65 10.22 -2.49 -0.34
N GLY A 66 9.18 -2.08 -1.06
CA GLY A 66 8.72 -0.69 -1.10
C GLY A 66 7.78 -0.30 0.04
N PHE A 67 7.41 -1.25 0.91
CA PHE A 67 6.41 -0.99 1.94
C PHE A 67 6.81 0.14 2.88
N GLU A 68 8.06 0.23 3.31
CA GLU A 68 8.51 1.29 4.21
C GLU A 68 8.48 2.66 3.55
N THR A 69 8.75 2.76 2.26
CA THR A 69 8.60 4.01 1.50
C THR A 69 7.14 4.46 1.52
N TYR A 70 6.21 3.54 1.28
CA TYR A 70 4.78 3.82 1.35
C TYR A 70 4.37 4.22 2.77
N LEU A 71 4.77 3.43 3.76
CA LEU A 71 4.49 3.70 5.18
C LEU A 71 4.99 5.10 5.59
N ARG A 72 6.22 5.43 5.20
CA ARG A 72 6.83 6.72 5.52
C ARG A 72 6.02 7.89 4.94
N THR A 73 5.48 7.72 3.74
CA THR A 73 4.65 8.74 3.09
C THR A 73 3.36 9.01 3.86
N LEU A 74 2.79 7.99 4.50
CA LEU A 74 1.52 8.09 5.23
C LEU A 74 1.67 8.27 6.73
N LEU A 75 2.88 8.41 7.24
CA LEU A 75 3.16 8.31 8.66
C LEU A 75 2.32 9.27 9.53
N HIS A 76 2.02 10.46 9.03
CA HIS A 76 1.24 11.46 9.75
C HIS A 76 -0.23 11.54 9.30
N ALA A 77 -0.67 10.65 8.46
CA ALA A 77 -2.06 10.63 8.00
C ALA A 77 -2.98 10.01 9.07
N ASP A 78 -4.19 10.56 9.18
CA ASP A 78 -5.25 9.95 9.98
C ASP A 78 -6.13 9.11 9.06
N ARG A 79 -5.77 7.84 8.92
CA ARG A 79 -6.50 6.93 8.03
C ARG A 79 -6.19 5.48 8.34
N THR A 80 -7.06 4.61 7.84
CA THR A 80 -6.86 3.16 7.85
C THR A 80 -6.47 2.68 6.46
N VAL A 81 -5.38 1.92 6.38
CA VAL A 81 -4.96 1.23 5.17
C VAL A 81 -5.30 -0.25 5.33
N ARG A 82 -5.93 -0.82 4.33
CA ARG A 82 -6.26 -2.24 4.33
C ARG A 82 -5.20 -3.03 3.56
N ILE A 83 -4.75 -4.11 4.16
CA ILE A 83 -3.76 -5.01 3.57
C ILE A 83 -4.39 -6.39 3.44
N PHE A 84 -4.26 -6.98 2.26
CA PHE A 84 -4.76 -8.32 1.96
C PHE A 84 -3.62 -9.16 1.42
N GLY A 85 -3.55 -10.42 1.82
CA GLY A 85 -2.53 -11.33 1.32
C GLY A 85 -2.83 -12.78 1.67
N PRO A 86 -1.94 -13.70 1.31
CA PRO A 86 -2.11 -15.12 1.60
C PRO A 86 -2.03 -15.40 3.11
N PRO A 87 -2.40 -16.61 3.56
CA PRO A 87 -2.23 -17.00 4.96
C PRO A 87 -0.84 -16.69 5.49
N GLY A 88 -0.77 -16.06 6.67
CA GLY A 88 0.47 -15.59 7.30
C GLY A 88 0.76 -14.10 7.10
N THR A 89 -0.03 -13.39 6.30
CA THR A 89 0.15 -11.96 6.07
C THR A 89 -0.07 -11.16 7.36
N ILE A 90 -1.10 -11.48 8.14
CA ILE A 90 -1.37 -10.80 9.42
C ILE A 90 -0.14 -10.88 10.31
N ASP A 91 0.40 -12.06 10.47
CA ASP A 91 1.53 -12.32 11.37
C ASP A 91 2.80 -11.60 10.88
N ARG A 92 3.13 -11.76 9.60
CA ARG A 92 4.35 -11.17 9.03
C ARG A 92 4.30 -9.65 8.96
N MET A 93 3.20 -9.07 8.55
CA MET A 93 3.05 -7.62 8.51
C MET A 93 3.01 -7.03 9.92
N GLY A 94 2.41 -7.74 10.88
CA GLY A 94 2.46 -7.36 12.29
C GLY A 94 3.89 -7.29 12.82
N HIS A 95 4.70 -8.31 12.56
CA HIS A 95 6.12 -8.31 12.96
C HIS A 95 6.92 -7.20 12.26
N ARG A 96 6.66 -6.97 10.98
CA ARG A 96 7.33 -5.91 10.24
C ARG A 96 7.04 -4.53 10.82
N LEU A 97 5.79 -4.26 11.19
CA LEU A 97 5.41 -3.00 11.83
C LEU A 97 6.03 -2.87 13.22
N LEU A 98 6.12 -3.96 13.98
CA LEU A 98 6.77 -3.98 15.29
C LEU A 98 8.28 -3.83 15.19
N GLY A 99 8.86 -4.02 14.03
CA GLY A 99 10.30 -3.82 13.79
C GLY A 99 10.72 -2.36 13.81
N HIS A 100 9.78 -1.43 13.77
CA HIS A 100 10.06 0.01 13.82
C HIS A 100 9.86 0.56 15.22
N THR A 101 10.61 1.60 15.56
CA THR A 101 10.46 2.33 16.82
C THR A 101 9.55 3.53 16.59
N TRP A 102 8.48 3.63 17.38
CA TRP A 102 7.44 4.64 17.21
C TRP A 102 7.48 5.75 18.27
N ASN A 103 8.47 5.77 19.13
CA ASN A 103 8.56 6.67 20.28
C ASN A 103 8.70 8.16 19.92
N LEU A 104 9.01 8.49 18.68
CA LEU A 104 9.07 9.86 18.20
C LEU A 104 7.77 10.34 17.58
N CYS A 105 6.78 9.46 17.44
CA CYS A 105 5.46 9.76 16.90
C CYS A 105 4.44 9.68 18.04
N SER A 106 4.24 10.78 18.77
CA SER A 106 3.42 10.79 19.98
C SER A 106 1.93 10.52 19.72
N GLU A 107 1.43 10.78 18.50
CA GLU A 107 0.02 10.57 18.15
C GLU A 107 -0.11 10.01 16.74
N LEU A 108 0.27 8.75 16.60
CA LEU A 108 0.13 8.07 15.32
C LEU A 108 -1.33 7.67 15.10
N ARG A 109 -1.97 8.25 14.07
CA ARG A 109 -3.37 7.95 13.72
C ARG A 109 -3.48 7.04 12.50
N LEU A 110 -2.38 6.68 11.90
CA LEU A 110 -2.33 5.72 10.81
C LEU A 110 -2.60 4.32 11.39
N ARG A 111 -3.54 3.61 10.79
CA ARG A 111 -3.94 2.27 11.20
C ARG A 111 -3.85 1.32 10.02
N PHE A 112 -3.44 0.11 10.29
CA PHE A 112 -3.44 -0.97 9.31
C PHE A 112 -4.43 -2.04 9.73
N GLU A 113 -5.28 -2.42 8.78
CA GLU A 113 -6.22 -3.53 8.92
C GLU A 113 -5.75 -4.62 7.97
N VAL A 114 -5.27 -5.73 8.51
CA VAL A 114 -4.63 -6.80 7.74
C VAL A 114 -5.52 -8.03 7.71
N HIS A 115 -5.69 -8.58 6.51
CA HIS A 115 -6.54 -9.74 6.27
C HIS A 115 -5.75 -10.85 5.57
N ASP A 116 -5.87 -12.07 6.08
CA ASP A 116 -5.44 -13.28 5.38
C ASP A 116 -6.57 -13.74 4.45
N LEU A 117 -6.23 -13.99 3.20
CA LEU A 117 -7.19 -14.49 2.23
C LEU A 117 -7.10 -16.00 2.09
#